data_773664b052a95e526d09cdb2ffe2f4af
#
_entry.id   773664b052a95e526d09cdb2ffe2f4af
#
_cell.length_a   1.000
_cell.length_b   1.000
_cell.length_c   1.000
_cell.angle_alpha   90.00
_cell.angle_beta   90.00
_cell.angle_gamma   90.00
#
_symmetry.space_group_name_H-M   'P 1'
#
loop_
_entity.id
_entity.type
_entity.pdbx_description
1 polymer ?
#
loop_
_entity_poly.entity_id
_entity_poly.type
_entity_poly.pdbx_seq_one_letter_code
_entity_poly.pdbx_strand_id
1 'polypeptide(L)'
;MNAPVPSCNAIPRHDWTRDELQSLFSLPFPELIYRAQSIHRAHFDPTEVQISTLLSIKTGGCPEDCAYCPQSASYDTGVKAAKLMDVDAVLADARAARDAGATRFCMGAAWRSPKDKDLGHICEMIEGVKALGMESCVTLGMLTETQAQRLKSSGLDYYNHNIDTSPEFYGEIITTRTYQDRLDTLAAVRDAGIHVCCGGIVGMGETVADRVGMLHTLATMPVHPESVPINMLMQVEGTPVSKGQTLDPIEFVRTIAVARIAMPKSMVRLSAGRELMSAETQALCFLAGANSIFQGPKLLTTPNPAADEDHHLFERLGMNAMAL
;
A
#
# COMPACT_ATOMS: atom_id res chain seq x y z
N MET A 1 21.04 -3.11 -27.60
CA MET A 1 20.27 -4.34 -27.95
C MET A 1 18.92 -4.23 -27.24
N ASN A 2 17.83 -4.15 -28.01
CA ASN A 2 16.49 -4.09 -27.43
C ASN A 2 16.15 -5.46 -26.83
N ALA A 3 16.08 -5.58 -25.52
CA ALA A 3 15.51 -6.77 -24.92
C ALA A 3 14.05 -6.92 -25.42
N PRO A 4 13.59 -8.12 -25.76
CA PRO A 4 12.24 -8.31 -26.26
C PRO A 4 11.22 -7.84 -25.21
N VAL A 5 10.17 -7.15 -25.69
CA VAL A 5 9.00 -6.83 -24.85
C VAL A 5 8.45 -8.18 -24.35
N PRO A 6 8.25 -8.36 -23.04
CA PRO A 6 7.67 -9.60 -22.54
C PRO A 6 6.37 -9.90 -23.27
N SER A 7 6.17 -11.14 -23.70
CA SER A 7 4.92 -11.54 -24.35
C SER A 7 3.74 -11.28 -23.41
N CYS A 8 2.66 -10.73 -23.93
CA CYS A 8 1.46 -10.31 -23.18
C CYS A 8 0.77 -11.41 -22.33
N ASN A 9 1.24 -12.65 -22.39
CA ASN A 9 0.74 -13.82 -21.64
C ASN A 9 1.78 -14.40 -20.69
N ALA A 10 2.79 -13.64 -20.28
CA ALA A 10 3.84 -14.16 -19.42
C ALA A 10 3.25 -14.58 -18.06
N ILE A 11 3.50 -15.84 -17.67
CA ILE A 11 3.28 -16.33 -16.30
C ILE A 11 4.07 -15.40 -15.36
N PRO A 12 3.48 -14.97 -14.21
CA PRO A 12 4.21 -14.16 -13.25
C PRO A 12 5.55 -14.82 -12.87
N ARG A 13 6.63 -14.06 -12.97
CA ARG A 13 7.96 -14.53 -12.60
C ARG A 13 8.20 -14.27 -11.11
N HIS A 14 8.83 -15.23 -10.43
CA HIS A 14 9.25 -15.13 -9.04
C HIS A 14 10.77 -15.26 -8.88
N ASP A 15 11.51 -15.27 -9.99
CA ASP A 15 12.95 -15.45 -10.08
C ASP A 15 13.71 -14.19 -10.55
N TRP A 16 13.11 -13.02 -10.31
CA TRP A 16 13.74 -11.75 -10.61
C TRP A 16 15.09 -11.62 -9.88
N THR A 17 16.13 -11.20 -10.59
CA THR A 17 17.39 -10.78 -9.98
C THR A 17 17.39 -9.28 -9.71
N ARG A 18 18.22 -8.85 -8.76
CA ARG A 18 18.41 -7.40 -8.49
C ARG A 18 18.98 -6.67 -9.72
N ASP A 19 19.88 -7.30 -10.48
CA ASP A 19 20.47 -6.72 -11.69
C ASP A 19 19.42 -6.50 -12.80
N GLU A 20 18.47 -7.42 -12.97
CA GLU A 20 17.36 -7.23 -13.89
C GLU A 20 16.48 -6.04 -13.48
N LEU A 21 16.10 -5.94 -12.20
CA LEU A 21 15.32 -4.82 -11.71
C LEU A 21 16.10 -3.49 -11.79
N GLN A 22 17.38 -3.49 -11.46
CA GLN A 22 18.26 -2.32 -11.62
C GLN A 22 18.33 -1.88 -13.09
N SER A 23 18.37 -2.83 -14.01
CA SER A 23 18.37 -2.55 -15.45
C SER A 23 17.06 -1.90 -15.91
N LEU A 24 15.91 -2.28 -15.30
CA LEU A 24 14.63 -1.60 -15.56
C LEU A 24 14.66 -0.15 -15.08
N PHE A 25 15.16 0.12 -13.87
CA PHE A 25 15.32 1.49 -13.38
C PHE A 25 16.22 2.35 -14.26
N SER A 26 17.19 1.74 -14.95
CA SER A 26 18.15 2.42 -15.83
C SER A 26 17.64 2.64 -17.26
N LEU A 27 16.47 2.10 -17.62
CA LEU A 27 15.90 2.32 -18.96
C LEU A 27 15.61 3.80 -19.23
N PRO A 28 15.71 4.26 -20.49
CA PRO A 28 15.12 5.52 -20.89
C PRO A 28 13.65 5.58 -20.44
N PHE A 29 13.23 6.72 -19.87
CA PHE A 29 11.89 6.84 -19.28
C PHE A 29 10.75 6.44 -20.24
N PRO A 30 10.74 6.87 -21.53
CA PRO A 30 9.68 6.46 -22.47
C PRO A 30 9.63 4.94 -22.70
N GLU A 31 10.78 4.26 -22.73
CA GLU A 31 10.86 2.82 -22.90
C GLU A 31 10.32 2.07 -21.68
N LEU A 32 10.66 2.54 -20.46
CA LEU A 32 10.15 1.98 -19.22
C LEU A 32 8.63 2.09 -19.15
N ILE A 33 8.08 3.27 -19.44
CA ILE A 33 6.63 3.51 -19.44
C ILE A 33 5.91 2.66 -20.48
N TYR A 34 6.46 2.54 -21.68
CA TYR A 34 5.90 1.69 -22.74
C TYR A 34 5.79 0.22 -22.29
N ARG A 35 6.85 -0.32 -21.68
CA ARG A 35 6.85 -1.70 -21.16
C ARG A 35 5.84 -1.88 -20.03
N ALA A 36 5.83 -0.97 -19.07
CA ALA A 36 4.90 -1.02 -17.95
C ALA A 36 3.43 -0.96 -18.41
N GLN A 37 3.12 -0.04 -19.34
CA GLN A 37 1.78 0.11 -19.90
C GLN A 37 1.36 -1.10 -20.75
N SER A 38 2.29 -1.69 -21.49
CA SER A 38 2.02 -2.91 -22.27
C SER A 38 1.63 -4.08 -21.35
N ILE A 39 2.34 -4.26 -20.25
CA ILE A 39 2.04 -5.27 -19.23
C ILE A 39 0.73 -4.95 -18.53
N HIS A 40 0.50 -3.70 -18.17
CA HIS A 40 -0.73 -3.29 -17.52
C HIS A 40 -1.95 -3.65 -18.36
N ARG A 41 -1.97 -3.29 -19.64
CA ARG A 41 -3.05 -3.60 -20.59
C ARG A 41 -3.26 -5.08 -20.86
N ALA A 42 -2.25 -5.90 -20.63
CA ALA A 42 -2.37 -7.35 -20.77
C ALA A 42 -3.16 -8.02 -19.62
N HIS A 43 -3.28 -7.34 -18.50
CA HIS A 43 -3.87 -7.91 -17.27
C HIS A 43 -5.05 -7.12 -16.70
N PHE A 44 -5.18 -5.84 -17.07
CA PHE A 44 -6.21 -4.93 -16.54
C PHE A 44 -6.77 -4.05 -17.64
N ASP A 45 -7.98 -3.55 -17.45
CA ASP A 45 -8.47 -2.41 -18.20
C ASP A 45 -7.69 -1.16 -17.75
N PRO A 46 -6.97 -0.48 -18.67
CA PRO A 46 -6.13 0.66 -18.31
C PRO A 46 -6.94 1.92 -17.96
N THR A 47 -8.26 1.88 -18.12
CA THR A 47 -9.17 2.98 -17.80
C THR A 47 -9.90 2.79 -16.48
N GLU A 48 -9.67 1.65 -15.78
CA GLU A 48 -10.29 1.37 -14.50
C GLU A 48 -9.33 1.54 -13.34
N VAL A 49 -9.82 2.17 -12.25
CA VAL A 49 -9.09 2.38 -11.00
C VAL A 49 -9.88 1.85 -9.82
N GLN A 50 -9.27 0.96 -9.04
CA GLN A 50 -9.87 0.49 -7.79
C GLN A 50 -9.87 1.60 -6.75
N ILE A 51 -11.04 1.90 -6.20
CA ILE A 51 -11.21 2.86 -5.10
C ILE A 51 -11.26 2.11 -3.77
N SER A 52 -10.42 2.51 -2.84
CA SER A 52 -10.42 2.02 -1.46
C SER A 52 -10.53 3.20 -0.50
N THR A 53 -11.12 2.99 0.67
CA THR A 53 -11.11 3.96 1.77
C THR A 53 -10.36 3.39 2.95
N LEU A 54 -9.59 4.23 3.66
CA LEU A 54 -8.80 3.84 4.83
C LEU A 54 -9.23 4.64 6.05
N LEU A 55 -9.72 3.94 7.07
CA LEU A 55 -10.09 4.51 8.37
C LEU A 55 -9.04 4.15 9.44
N SER A 56 -8.62 5.13 10.25
CA SER A 56 -7.85 4.88 11.47
C SER A 56 -8.80 4.49 12.59
N ILE A 57 -8.97 3.21 12.84
CA ILE A 57 -9.86 2.69 13.90
C ILE A 57 -9.25 2.77 15.30
N LYS A 58 -7.91 2.94 15.39
CA LYS A 58 -7.18 3.23 16.62
C LYS A 58 -5.94 4.06 16.27
N THR A 59 -5.93 5.34 16.66
CA THR A 59 -4.91 6.32 16.33
C THR A 59 -3.89 6.47 17.44
N GLY A 60 -2.61 6.66 17.08
CA GLY A 60 -1.53 7.09 17.97
C GLY A 60 -1.13 6.11 19.07
N GLY A 61 -0.02 6.42 19.75
CA GLY A 61 0.50 5.61 20.87
C GLY A 61 1.00 4.22 20.45
N CYS A 62 1.48 4.07 19.21
CA CYS A 62 2.14 2.86 18.76
C CYS A 62 3.52 2.75 19.42
N PRO A 63 3.90 1.59 19.99
CA PRO A 63 5.20 1.44 20.64
C PRO A 63 6.36 1.25 19.67
N GLU A 64 6.09 1.17 18.36
CA GLU A 64 7.13 1.07 17.33
C GLU A 64 7.77 2.44 17.03
N ASP A 65 9.05 2.44 16.66
CA ASP A 65 9.84 3.64 16.38
C ASP A 65 10.01 3.97 14.89
N CYS A 66 9.06 3.53 14.04
CA CYS A 66 9.13 3.79 12.61
C CYS A 66 9.37 5.28 12.32
N ALA A 67 10.53 5.62 11.77
CA ALA A 67 11.03 7.00 11.64
C ALA A 67 10.14 7.93 10.80
N TYR A 68 9.25 7.38 9.99
CA TYR A 68 8.29 8.11 9.15
C TYR A 68 6.91 8.25 9.80
N CYS A 69 6.64 7.53 10.92
CA CYS A 69 5.27 7.34 11.39
C CYS A 69 4.88 8.34 12.49
N PRO A 70 3.92 9.25 12.21
CA PRO A 70 3.46 10.19 13.23
C PRO A 70 2.66 9.57 14.37
N GLN A 71 2.28 8.29 14.26
CA GLN A 71 1.53 7.57 15.29
C GLN A 71 2.43 6.87 16.33
N SER A 72 3.76 6.91 16.13
CA SER A 72 4.74 6.39 17.09
C SER A 72 4.66 7.13 18.43
N ALA A 73 4.75 6.39 19.53
CA ALA A 73 4.88 6.98 20.86
C ALA A 73 6.30 7.53 21.14
N SER A 74 7.26 7.23 20.26
CA SER A 74 8.65 7.69 20.38
C SER A 74 8.85 9.13 19.90
N TYR A 75 7.85 9.72 19.20
CA TYR A 75 7.99 11.04 18.57
C TYR A 75 6.86 11.97 18.99
N ASP A 76 7.21 13.25 19.19
CA ASP A 76 6.24 14.31 19.46
C ASP A 76 5.75 14.93 18.14
N THR A 77 4.68 14.37 17.62
CA THR A 77 4.05 14.79 16.35
C THR A 77 2.70 15.47 16.55
N GLY A 78 2.29 15.69 17.80
CA GLY A 78 0.96 16.22 18.13
C GLY A 78 -0.18 15.20 17.96
N VAL A 79 0.09 14.00 17.45
CA VAL A 79 -0.93 12.94 17.30
C VAL A 79 -1.26 12.32 18.65
N LYS A 80 -2.48 12.54 19.13
CA LYS A 80 -2.94 12.01 20.41
C LYS A 80 -3.37 10.54 20.28
N ALA A 81 -3.01 9.73 21.28
CA ALA A 81 -3.46 8.35 21.36
C ALA A 81 -4.98 8.28 21.63
N ALA A 82 -5.67 7.51 20.80
CA ALA A 82 -7.10 7.24 20.96
C ALA A 82 -7.34 5.76 21.33
N LYS A 83 -8.50 5.46 21.87
CA LYS A 83 -8.98 4.09 22.05
C LYS A 83 -9.42 3.51 20.71
N LEU A 84 -9.59 2.18 20.67
CA LEU A 84 -10.27 1.52 19.55
C LEU A 84 -11.68 2.10 19.40
N MET A 85 -12.07 2.39 18.17
CA MET A 85 -13.41 2.88 17.83
C MET A 85 -14.47 1.81 18.10
N ASP A 86 -15.69 2.27 18.37
CA ASP A 86 -16.85 1.38 18.48
C ASP A 86 -17.23 0.81 17.10
N VAL A 87 -17.72 -0.43 17.07
CA VAL A 87 -18.07 -1.14 15.83
C VAL A 87 -19.08 -0.35 15.00
N ASP A 88 -20.14 0.18 15.63
CA ASP A 88 -21.19 0.94 14.93
C ASP A 88 -20.66 2.20 14.26
N ALA A 89 -19.71 2.90 14.88
CA ALA A 89 -19.07 4.07 14.31
C ALA A 89 -18.24 3.69 13.06
N VAL A 90 -17.47 2.61 13.13
CA VAL A 90 -16.67 2.10 12.00
C VAL A 90 -17.59 1.67 10.84
N LEU A 91 -18.72 1.01 11.15
CA LEU A 91 -19.67 0.60 10.12
C LEU A 91 -20.46 1.77 9.50
N ALA A 92 -20.64 2.87 10.23
CA ALA A 92 -21.19 4.10 9.67
C ALA A 92 -20.22 4.70 8.62
N ASP A 93 -18.92 4.78 8.93
CA ASP A 93 -17.89 5.23 7.99
C ASP A 93 -17.77 4.28 6.79
N ALA A 94 -17.88 2.96 7.02
CA ALA A 94 -17.86 1.97 5.94
C ALA A 94 -19.05 2.14 4.97
N ARG A 95 -20.25 2.41 5.48
CA ARG A 95 -21.43 2.72 4.64
C ARG A 95 -21.20 3.97 3.80
N ALA A 96 -20.71 5.04 4.41
CA ALA A 96 -20.39 6.28 3.71
C ALA A 96 -19.34 6.06 2.60
N ALA A 97 -18.30 5.25 2.87
CA ALA A 97 -17.28 4.90 1.89
C ALA A 97 -17.87 4.11 0.70
N ARG A 98 -18.73 3.11 0.96
CA ARG A 98 -19.44 2.36 -0.07
C ARG A 98 -20.30 3.28 -0.94
N ASP A 99 -21.05 4.17 -0.31
CA ASP A 99 -21.96 5.09 -1.01
C ASP A 99 -21.19 6.13 -1.83
N ALA A 100 -19.90 6.38 -1.48
CA ALA A 100 -18.95 7.16 -2.26
C ALA A 100 -18.21 6.34 -3.35
N GLY A 101 -18.56 5.06 -3.56
CA GLY A 101 -18.02 4.21 -4.62
C GLY A 101 -16.77 3.39 -4.25
N ALA A 102 -16.38 3.33 -2.98
CA ALA A 102 -15.29 2.46 -2.57
C ALA A 102 -15.67 0.99 -2.66
N THR A 103 -14.81 0.18 -3.29
CA THR A 103 -14.98 -1.27 -3.40
C THR A 103 -14.28 -2.01 -2.25
N ARG A 104 -13.34 -1.34 -1.56
CA ARG A 104 -12.61 -1.90 -0.41
C ARG A 104 -12.58 -0.91 0.74
N PHE A 105 -12.84 -1.42 1.95
CA PHE A 105 -12.71 -0.66 3.18
C PHE A 105 -11.56 -1.18 4.02
N CYS A 106 -10.57 -0.33 4.25
CA CYS A 106 -9.36 -0.63 5.00
C CYS A 106 -9.44 -0.03 6.40
N MET A 107 -9.08 -0.80 7.43
CA MET A 107 -9.11 -0.41 8.82
C MET A 107 -7.71 -0.51 9.44
N GLY A 108 -7.14 0.62 9.84
CA GLY A 108 -5.79 0.69 10.41
C GLY A 108 -5.81 0.95 11.91
N ALA A 109 -5.04 0.17 12.68
CA ALA A 109 -4.81 0.41 14.11
C ALA A 109 -3.33 0.60 14.41
N ALA A 110 -2.99 1.65 15.16
CA ALA A 110 -1.63 1.96 15.59
C ALA A 110 -1.19 1.00 16.71
N TRP A 111 -0.91 -0.25 16.35
CA TRP A 111 -0.44 -1.32 17.22
C TRP A 111 0.86 -1.94 16.73
N ARG A 112 1.68 -2.47 17.67
CA ARG A 112 2.74 -3.42 17.34
C ARG A 112 2.15 -4.77 16.93
N SER A 113 1.15 -5.23 17.68
CA SER A 113 0.32 -6.41 17.39
C SER A 113 -1.02 -6.25 18.12
N PRO A 114 -2.10 -6.84 17.62
CA PRO A 114 -3.40 -6.79 18.30
C PRO A 114 -3.36 -7.63 19.58
N LYS A 115 -4.10 -7.20 20.59
CA LYS A 115 -4.36 -8.02 21.78
C LYS A 115 -5.57 -8.90 21.53
N ASP A 116 -5.55 -10.15 22.01
CA ASP A 116 -6.62 -11.12 21.77
C ASP A 116 -8.00 -10.64 22.24
N LYS A 117 -8.03 -9.81 23.30
CA LYS A 117 -9.28 -9.20 23.80
C LYS A 117 -9.90 -8.21 22.80
N ASP A 118 -9.08 -7.57 21.95
CA ASP A 118 -9.54 -6.55 21.02
C ASP A 118 -9.96 -7.19 19.67
N LEU A 119 -9.52 -8.44 19.41
CA LEU A 119 -9.82 -9.14 18.15
C LEU A 119 -11.33 -9.43 17.96
N GLY A 120 -12.11 -9.56 19.05
CA GLY A 120 -13.56 -9.72 18.94
C GLY A 120 -14.22 -8.57 18.19
N HIS A 121 -13.94 -7.34 18.60
CA HIS A 121 -14.46 -6.13 17.94
C HIS A 121 -13.94 -6.00 16.49
N ILE A 122 -12.67 -6.36 16.24
CA ILE A 122 -12.13 -6.36 14.88
C ILE A 122 -12.87 -7.37 13.97
N CYS A 123 -13.18 -8.55 14.49
CA CYS A 123 -13.96 -9.56 13.76
C CYS A 123 -15.36 -9.03 13.42
N GLU A 124 -16.05 -8.42 14.37
CA GLU A 124 -17.36 -7.80 14.15
C GLU A 124 -17.31 -6.69 13.09
N MET A 125 -16.26 -5.84 13.11
CA MET A 125 -16.03 -4.83 12.07
C MET A 125 -15.84 -5.46 10.70
N ILE A 126 -15.03 -6.53 10.58
CA ILE A 126 -14.80 -7.24 9.33
C ILE A 126 -16.12 -7.84 8.79
N GLU A 127 -16.86 -8.55 9.63
CA GLU A 127 -18.15 -9.14 9.27
C GLU A 127 -19.15 -8.08 8.79
N GLY A 128 -19.20 -6.93 9.46
CA GLY A 128 -20.04 -5.82 9.08
C GLY A 128 -19.65 -5.20 7.73
N VAL A 129 -18.35 -5.02 7.45
CA VAL A 129 -17.86 -4.55 6.14
C VAL A 129 -18.22 -5.55 5.04
N LYS A 130 -18.05 -6.86 5.30
CA LYS A 130 -18.45 -7.92 4.37
C LYS A 130 -19.95 -7.91 4.08
N ALA A 131 -20.78 -7.69 5.10
CA ALA A 131 -22.23 -7.60 4.94
C ALA A 131 -22.67 -6.38 4.09
N LEU A 132 -21.81 -5.35 3.96
CA LEU A 132 -22.03 -4.23 3.05
C LEU A 132 -21.65 -4.55 1.59
N GLY A 133 -21.13 -5.74 1.30
CA GLY A 133 -20.71 -6.16 -0.05
C GLY A 133 -19.29 -5.68 -0.44
N MET A 134 -18.54 -5.06 0.47
CA MET A 134 -17.18 -4.57 0.18
C MET A 134 -16.11 -5.63 0.52
N GLU A 135 -14.95 -5.50 -0.10
CA GLU A 135 -13.74 -6.16 0.38
C GLU A 135 -13.28 -5.52 1.70
N SER A 136 -12.89 -6.36 2.66
CA SER A 136 -12.33 -5.92 3.93
C SER A 136 -10.80 -6.01 3.92
N CYS A 137 -10.13 -4.99 4.46
CA CYS A 137 -8.69 -4.99 4.66
C CYS A 137 -8.36 -4.45 6.06
N VAL A 138 -7.40 -5.07 6.75
CA VAL A 138 -6.96 -4.55 8.06
C VAL A 138 -5.45 -4.41 8.13
N THR A 139 -4.98 -3.44 8.95
CA THR A 139 -3.58 -3.20 9.31
C THR A 139 -3.49 -3.14 10.83
N LEU A 140 -3.07 -4.21 11.48
CA LEU A 140 -3.09 -4.35 12.94
C LEU A 140 -1.69 -4.57 13.55
N GLY A 141 -0.63 -4.43 12.74
CA GLY A 141 0.73 -4.77 13.15
C GLY A 141 1.08 -6.24 12.88
N MET A 142 1.91 -6.85 13.73
CA MET A 142 2.30 -8.25 13.59
C MET A 142 1.17 -9.19 14.02
N LEU A 143 1.05 -10.33 13.36
CA LEU A 143 0.09 -11.38 13.71
C LEU A 143 0.78 -12.69 14.06
N THR A 144 0.19 -13.42 15.00
CA THR A 144 0.43 -14.85 15.15
C THR A 144 -0.46 -15.64 14.16
N GLU A 145 -0.10 -16.88 13.89
CA GLU A 145 -0.91 -17.80 13.06
C GLU A 145 -2.36 -17.90 13.58
N THR A 146 -2.55 -18.07 14.89
CA THR A 146 -3.88 -18.15 15.53
C THR A 146 -4.70 -16.89 15.30
N GLN A 147 -4.08 -15.72 15.39
CA GLN A 147 -4.74 -14.44 15.13
C GLN A 147 -5.12 -14.30 13.66
N ALA A 148 -4.23 -14.67 12.73
CA ALA A 148 -4.51 -14.69 11.30
C ALA A 148 -5.70 -15.62 10.96
N GLN A 149 -5.71 -16.84 11.49
CA GLN A 149 -6.82 -17.79 11.31
C GLN A 149 -8.16 -17.24 11.84
N ARG A 150 -8.14 -16.58 13.01
CA ARG A 150 -9.34 -15.95 13.57
C ARG A 150 -9.89 -14.85 12.68
N LEU A 151 -9.03 -13.96 12.16
CA LEU A 151 -9.43 -12.90 11.22
C LEU A 151 -9.97 -13.48 9.91
N LYS A 152 -9.35 -14.56 9.38
CA LYS A 152 -9.85 -15.26 8.20
C LYS A 152 -11.25 -15.84 8.44
N SER A 153 -11.47 -16.43 9.60
CA SER A 153 -12.78 -17.01 9.96
C SER A 153 -13.90 -15.97 10.01
N SER A 154 -13.57 -14.69 10.26
CA SER A 154 -14.51 -13.56 10.20
C SER A 154 -14.71 -13.01 8.78
N GLY A 155 -14.12 -13.63 7.76
CA GLY A 155 -14.28 -13.23 6.37
C GLY A 155 -13.30 -12.19 5.87
N LEU A 156 -12.15 -11.97 6.56
CA LEU A 156 -11.14 -11.03 6.11
C LEU A 156 -10.60 -11.40 4.72
N ASP A 157 -10.63 -10.42 3.80
CA ASP A 157 -10.11 -10.59 2.44
C ASP A 157 -8.62 -10.28 2.37
N TYR A 158 -8.17 -9.12 2.94
CA TYR A 158 -6.81 -8.61 2.82
C TYR A 158 -6.21 -8.25 4.18
N TYR A 159 -4.92 -8.54 4.34
CA TYR A 159 -4.13 -8.01 5.44
C TYR A 159 -3.03 -7.11 4.90
N ASN A 160 -2.99 -5.85 5.35
CA ASN A 160 -1.92 -4.94 4.99
C ASN A 160 -0.77 -5.03 6.00
N HIS A 161 0.42 -5.35 5.51
CA HIS A 161 1.64 -5.35 6.29
C HIS A 161 2.83 -5.03 5.38
N ASN A 162 3.17 -3.76 5.30
CA ASN A 162 4.24 -3.30 4.41
C ASN A 162 5.61 -3.77 4.90
N ILE A 163 6.52 -4.06 3.97
CA ILE A 163 7.95 -4.24 4.28
C ILE A 163 8.70 -2.92 4.40
N ASP A 164 8.05 -1.84 4.04
CA ASP A 164 8.43 -0.43 4.11
C ASP A 164 9.58 -0.03 3.16
N THR A 165 10.70 -0.76 3.14
CA THR A 165 11.88 -0.48 2.32
C THR A 165 12.66 -1.76 2.02
N SER A 166 13.94 -1.65 1.59
CA SER A 166 14.83 -2.80 1.41
C SER A 166 15.26 -3.42 2.74
N PRO A 167 15.70 -4.71 2.73
CA PRO A 167 16.30 -5.32 3.91
C PRO A 167 17.52 -4.54 4.42
N GLU A 168 18.30 -3.95 3.50
CA GLU A 168 19.54 -3.23 3.80
C GLU A 168 19.28 -1.89 4.50
N PHE A 169 18.25 -1.16 4.07
CA PHE A 169 17.92 0.16 4.61
C PHE A 169 16.94 0.10 5.80
N TYR A 170 16.33 -1.05 6.04
CA TYR A 170 15.27 -1.19 7.06
C TYR A 170 15.71 -0.77 8.46
N GLY A 171 16.95 -1.16 8.87
CA GLY A 171 17.49 -0.85 10.19
C GLY A 171 17.73 0.63 10.45
N GLU A 172 17.87 1.46 9.40
CA GLU A 172 17.98 2.92 9.51
C GLU A 172 16.63 3.58 9.83
N ILE A 173 15.52 2.87 9.54
CA ILE A 173 14.14 3.42 9.64
C ILE A 173 13.40 2.85 10.84
N ILE A 174 13.63 1.59 11.21
CA ILE A 174 12.91 0.89 12.28
C ILE A 174 13.88 0.04 13.07
N THR A 175 13.93 0.23 14.39
CA THR A 175 14.81 -0.55 15.29
C THR A 175 14.06 -1.44 16.27
N THR A 176 12.78 -1.19 16.51
CA THR A 176 11.94 -1.91 17.49
C THR A 176 11.48 -3.29 17.01
N ARG A 177 11.62 -3.60 15.72
CA ARG A 177 11.35 -4.91 15.11
C ARG A 177 12.27 -5.14 13.92
N THR A 178 12.48 -6.40 13.58
CA THR A 178 13.33 -6.80 12.47
C THR A 178 12.55 -6.84 11.14
N TYR A 179 13.29 -6.85 10.03
CA TYR A 179 12.71 -7.10 8.71
C TYR A 179 12.07 -8.50 8.62
N GLN A 180 12.67 -9.50 9.30
CA GLN A 180 12.15 -10.86 9.36
C GLN A 180 10.78 -10.92 10.05
N ASP A 181 10.54 -10.15 11.11
CA ASP A 181 9.22 -10.07 11.77
C ASP A 181 8.11 -9.64 10.78
N ARG A 182 8.47 -8.81 9.78
CA ARG A 182 7.53 -8.45 8.70
C ARG A 182 7.22 -9.65 7.81
N LEU A 183 8.25 -10.36 7.38
CA LEU A 183 8.10 -11.53 6.51
C LEU A 183 7.35 -12.66 7.20
N ASP A 184 7.64 -12.90 8.49
CA ASP A 184 6.93 -13.92 9.29
C ASP A 184 5.42 -13.61 9.42
N THR A 185 5.07 -12.34 9.62
CA THR A 185 3.67 -11.92 9.63
C THR A 185 3.00 -12.17 8.26
N LEU A 186 3.69 -11.84 7.16
CA LEU A 186 3.17 -12.08 5.81
C LEU A 186 3.00 -13.58 5.52
N ALA A 187 3.90 -14.43 6.02
CA ALA A 187 3.78 -15.88 5.92
C ALA A 187 2.54 -16.38 6.69
N ALA A 188 2.35 -15.97 7.94
CA ALA A 188 1.17 -16.33 8.75
C ALA A 188 -0.15 -15.89 8.08
N VAL A 189 -0.17 -14.72 7.45
CA VAL A 189 -1.31 -14.22 6.68
C VAL A 189 -1.61 -15.12 5.48
N ARG A 190 -0.58 -15.50 4.71
CA ARG A 190 -0.71 -16.42 3.56
C ARG A 190 -1.19 -17.79 3.97
N ASP A 191 -0.62 -18.36 5.01
CA ASP A 191 -0.96 -19.69 5.51
C ASP A 191 -2.42 -19.75 6.02
N ALA A 192 -2.94 -18.63 6.51
CA ALA A 192 -4.36 -18.48 6.84
C ALA A 192 -5.28 -18.34 5.61
N GLY A 193 -4.73 -18.22 4.40
CA GLY A 193 -5.52 -18.02 3.17
C GLY A 193 -6.08 -16.62 3.02
N ILE A 194 -5.44 -15.60 3.62
CA ILE A 194 -5.78 -14.19 3.47
C ILE A 194 -4.89 -13.60 2.36
N HIS A 195 -5.46 -12.74 1.52
CA HIS A 195 -4.69 -11.99 0.52
C HIS A 195 -3.76 -10.97 1.17
N VAL A 196 -2.59 -10.81 0.58
CA VAL A 196 -1.56 -9.88 1.07
C VAL A 196 -1.66 -8.52 0.38
N CYS A 197 -1.73 -7.46 1.18
CA CYS A 197 -1.47 -6.10 0.75
C CYS A 197 -0.11 -5.70 1.34
N CYS A 198 0.93 -5.61 0.50
CA CYS A 198 2.29 -5.34 0.96
C CYS A 198 3.06 -4.52 -0.06
N GLY A 199 3.67 -3.46 0.39
CA GLY A 199 4.49 -2.55 -0.39
C GLY A 199 5.47 -1.79 0.48
N GLY A 200 5.75 -0.53 0.11
CA GLY A 200 6.70 0.27 0.87
C GLY A 200 6.52 1.77 0.70
N ILE A 201 7.51 2.49 1.23
CA ILE A 201 7.56 3.95 1.24
C ILE A 201 8.84 4.37 0.53
N VAL A 202 8.76 5.35 -0.34
CA VAL A 202 9.90 5.92 -1.05
C VAL A 202 10.03 7.41 -0.72
N GLY A 203 11.26 7.91 -0.71
CA GLY A 203 11.59 9.28 -0.32
C GLY A 203 12.04 9.41 1.13
N MET A 204 12.36 8.30 1.82
CA MET A 204 12.89 8.30 3.19
C MET A 204 14.41 8.53 3.28
N GLY A 205 15.08 8.73 2.16
CA GLY A 205 16.53 8.83 2.04
C GLY A 205 17.19 7.57 1.45
N GLU A 206 16.40 6.60 1.07
CA GLU A 206 16.82 5.39 0.39
C GLU A 206 17.40 5.68 -1.00
N THR A 207 18.27 4.81 -1.47
CA THR A 207 18.86 4.86 -2.82
C THR A 207 17.99 4.10 -3.85
N VAL A 208 18.35 4.19 -5.13
CA VAL A 208 17.74 3.35 -6.18
C VAL A 208 17.99 1.85 -5.89
N ALA A 209 19.17 1.49 -5.35
CA ALA A 209 19.47 0.11 -4.98
C ALA A 209 18.54 -0.41 -3.86
N ASP A 210 18.13 0.45 -2.95
CA ASP A 210 17.16 0.10 -1.90
C ASP A 210 15.76 -0.09 -2.48
N ARG A 211 15.33 0.76 -3.42
CA ARG A 211 14.05 0.56 -4.14
C ARG A 211 14.06 -0.75 -4.92
N VAL A 212 15.18 -1.09 -5.56
CA VAL A 212 15.39 -2.41 -6.19
C VAL A 212 15.28 -3.53 -5.15
N GLY A 213 15.94 -3.41 -3.99
CA GLY A 213 15.88 -4.40 -2.91
C GLY A 213 14.45 -4.63 -2.39
N MET A 214 13.68 -3.54 -2.20
CA MET A 214 12.26 -3.61 -1.82
C MET A 214 11.43 -4.35 -2.87
N LEU A 215 11.51 -3.92 -4.13
CA LEU A 215 10.73 -4.55 -5.20
C LEU A 215 11.18 -5.99 -5.48
N HIS A 216 12.47 -6.30 -5.33
CA HIS A 216 12.98 -7.66 -5.42
C HIS A 216 12.34 -8.56 -4.35
N THR A 217 12.30 -8.12 -3.09
CA THR A 217 11.66 -8.90 -2.03
C THR A 217 10.18 -9.19 -2.35
N LEU A 218 9.42 -8.19 -2.82
CA LEU A 218 8.01 -8.37 -3.19
C LEU A 218 7.82 -9.30 -4.40
N ALA A 219 8.64 -9.11 -5.44
CA ALA A 219 8.53 -9.84 -6.70
C ALA A 219 9.08 -11.29 -6.64
N THR A 220 9.84 -11.63 -5.61
CA THR A 220 10.36 -12.99 -5.38
C THR A 220 9.59 -13.78 -4.34
N MET A 221 8.53 -13.21 -3.75
CA MET A 221 7.62 -13.97 -2.87
C MET A 221 7.01 -15.16 -3.64
N PRO A 222 6.75 -16.31 -2.98
CA PRO A 222 6.13 -17.48 -3.61
C PRO A 222 4.82 -17.16 -4.34
N VAL A 223 4.06 -16.20 -3.82
CA VAL A 223 2.89 -15.58 -4.46
C VAL A 223 3.08 -14.07 -4.31
N HIS A 224 3.02 -13.34 -5.44
CA HIS A 224 3.08 -11.87 -5.39
C HIS A 224 1.97 -11.33 -4.48
N PRO A 225 2.20 -10.22 -3.76
CA PRO A 225 1.11 -9.54 -3.07
C PRO A 225 0.02 -9.16 -4.06
N GLU A 226 -1.24 -9.42 -3.72
CA GLU A 226 -2.37 -9.05 -4.57
C GLU A 226 -2.53 -7.54 -4.66
N SER A 227 -2.07 -6.80 -3.64
CA SER A 227 -2.06 -5.34 -3.64
C SER A 227 -0.69 -4.83 -3.18
N VAL A 228 -0.11 -3.91 -3.96
CA VAL A 228 1.23 -3.33 -3.74
C VAL A 228 1.09 -1.81 -3.58
N PRO A 229 0.87 -1.31 -2.36
CA PRO A 229 0.88 0.13 -2.10
C PRO A 229 2.30 0.69 -2.20
N ILE A 230 2.49 1.67 -3.08
CA ILE A 230 3.70 2.49 -3.12
C ILE A 230 3.32 3.86 -2.54
N ASN A 231 3.95 4.18 -1.41
CA ASN A 231 3.73 5.43 -0.70
C ASN A 231 4.87 6.39 -1.02
N MET A 232 4.55 7.64 -1.32
CA MET A 232 5.52 8.72 -1.25
C MET A 232 5.55 9.26 0.17
N LEU A 233 6.72 9.45 0.73
CA LEU A 233 6.87 9.94 2.10
C LEU A 233 6.12 11.27 2.29
N MET A 234 5.22 11.29 3.26
CA MET A 234 4.66 12.52 3.82
C MET A 234 5.54 12.97 4.98
N GLN A 235 6.23 14.09 4.80
CA GLN A 235 7.08 14.68 5.85
C GLN A 235 6.20 15.27 6.95
N VAL A 236 6.19 14.63 8.11
CA VAL A 236 5.43 15.10 9.28
C VAL A 236 6.39 15.66 10.31
N GLU A 237 6.18 16.88 10.75
CA GLU A 237 6.98 17.52 11.78
C GLU A 237 7.01 16.67 13.06
N GLY A 238 8.18 16.60 13.69
CA GLY A 238 8.40 15.75 14.86
C GLY A 238 8.88 14.33 14.54
N THR A 239 8.78 13.87 13.28
CA THR A 239 9.35 12.58 12.87
C THR A 239 10.82 12.72 12.43
N PRO A 240 11.68 11.68 12.61
CA PRO A 240 13.09 11.74 12.22
C PRO A 240 13.32 12.09 10.74
N VAL A 241 12.50 11.58 9.83
CA VAL A 241 12.64 11.80 8.37
C VAL A 241 11.94 13.06 7.86
N SER A 242 11.42 13.92 8.75
CA SER A 242 10.66 15.12 8.38
C SER A 242 11.47 16.19 7.63
N LYS A 243 12.80 16.10 7.62
CA LYS A 243 13.72 17.06 6.98
C LYS A 243 14.49 16.46 5.81
N GLY A 244 14.06 15.33 5.29
CA GLY A 244 14.68 14.68 4.14
C GLY A 244 14.49 15.46 2.83
N GLN A 245 15.22 15.07 1.79
CA GLN A 245 15.01 15.60 0.45
C GLN A 245 13.68 15.09 -0.11
N THR A 246 12.96 15.95 -0.80
CA THR A 246 11.77 15.52 -1.55
C THR A 246 12.19 14.61 -2.70
N LEU A 247 11.54 13.49 -2.84
CA LEU A 247 11.76 12.56 -3.94
C LEU A 247 11.39 13.23 -5.29
N ASP A 248 12.24 13.05 -6.30
CA ASP A 248 11.92 13.45 -7.66
C ASP A 248 10.66 12.70 -8.14
N PRO A 249 9.62 13.39 -8.63
CA PRO A 249 8.41 12.77 -9.14
C PRO A 249 8.67 11.73 -10.24
N ILE A 250 9.66 11.93 -11.09
CA ILE A 250 10.02 10.97 -12.15
C ILE A 250 10.56 9.67 -11.54
N GLU A 251 11.33 9.75 -10.46
CA GLU A 251 11.82 8.57 -9.75
C GLU A 251 10.69 7.80 -9.05
N PHE A 252 9.66 8.51 -8.57
CA PHE A 252 8.44 7.87 -8.06
C PHE A 252 7.72 7.10 -9.17
N VAL A 253 7.48 7.73 -10.32
CA VAL A 253 6.84 7.10 -11.49
C VAL A 253 7.65 5.89 -11.98
N ARG A 254 9.00 5.97 -12.01
CA ARG A 254 9.87 4.81 -12.31
C ARG A 254 9.59 3.64 -11.36
N THR A 255 9.46 3.92 -10.06
CA THR A 255 9.18 2.87 -9.05
C THR A 255 7.84 2.18 -9.32
N ILE A 256 6.80 2.94 -9.66
CA ILE A 256 5.49 2.40 -10.08
C ILE A 256 5.64 1.51 -11.32
N ALA A 257 6.35 1.99 -12.35
CA ALA A 257 6.54 1.25 -13.60
C ALA A 257 7.28 -0.07 -13.37
N VAL A 258 8.36 -0.06 -12.59
CA VAL A 258 9.12 -1.29 -12.26
C VAL A 258 8.27 -2.23 -11.43
N ALA A 259 7.49 -1.74 -10.46
CA ALA A 259 6.54 -2.55 -9.68
C ALA A 259 5.52 -3.26 -10.58
N ARG A 260 4.94 -2.54 -11.57
CA ARG A 260 4.00 -3.13 -12.56
C ARG A 260 4.65 -4.21 -13.41
N ILE A 261 5.89 -3.97 -13.89
CA ILE A 261 6.61 -4.95 -14.71
C ILE A 261 6.95 -6.20 -13.88
N ALA A 262 7.42 -6.02 -12.66
CA ALA A 262 7.85 -7.12 -11.80
C ALA A 262 6.68 -7.96 -11.26
N MET A 263 5.53 -7.32 -11.00
CA MET A 263 4.33 -7.94 -10.42
C MET A 263 3.10 -7.65 -11.30
N PRO A 264 2.99 -8.33 -12.47
CA PRO A 264 2.04 -7.95 -13.52
C PRO A 264 0.57 -8.06 -13.14
N LYS A 265 0.21 -8.92 -12.19
CA LYS A 265 -1.17 -9.15 -11.74
C LYS A 265 -1.54 -8.45 -10.44
N SER A 266 -0.60 -7.76 -9.80
CA SER A 266 -0.86 -7.03 -8.55
C SER A 266 -1.63 -5.73 -8.81
N MET A 267 -2.50 -5.36 -7.88
CA MET A 267 -3.05 -4.00 -7.84
C MET A 267 -1.95 -3.06 -7.33
N VAL A 268 -1.35 -2.27 -8.21
CA VAL A 268 -0.35 -1.27 -7.84
C VAL A 268 -1.07 -0.02 -7.37
N ARG A 269 -0.91 0.32 -6.11
CA ARG A 269 -1.69 1.40 -5.48
C ARG A 269 -0.85 2.65 -5.27
N LEU A 270 -1.36 3.78 -5.75
CA LEU A 270 -0.94 5.09 -5.26
C LEU A 270 -1.58 5.29 -3.89
N SER A 271 -0.72 5.29 -2.86
CA SER A 271 -1.16 5.36 -1.48
C SER A 271 -0.88 6.76 -0.89
N ALA A 272 -0.12 6.86 0.21
CA ALA A 272 0.21 8.18 0.79
C ALA A 272 1.05 9.05 -0.17
N GLY A 273 0.97 10.37 0.02
CA GLY A 273 1.74 11.36 -0.73
C GLY A 273 1.05 11.92 -1.97
N ARG A 274 -0.14 11.46 -2.33
CA ARG A 274 -0.90 11.96 -3.50
C ARG A 274 -1.24 13.45 -3.38
N GLU A 275 -1.47 13.95 -2.18
CA GLU A 275 -1.70 15.37 -1.88
C GLU A 275 -0.55 16.28 -2.37
N LEU A 276 0.68 15.76 -2.41
CA LEU A 276 1.85 16.48 -2.87
C LEU A 276 2.13 16.32 -4.36
N MET A 277 1.36 15.47 -5.06
CA MET A 277 1.54 15.18 -6.48
C MET A 277 0.69 16.11 -7.33
N SER A 278 1.27 16.67 -8.40
CA SER A 278 0.48 17.34 -9.43
C SER A 278 -0.41 16.34 -10.18
N ALA A 279 -1.45 16.82 -10.83
CA ALA A 279 -2.32 16.01 -11.68
C ALA A 279 -1.53 15.26 -12.77
N GLU A 280 -0.51 15.91 -13.34
CA GLU A 280 0.36 15.32 -14.36
C GLU A 280 1.19 14.17 -13.79
N THR A 281 1.71 14.30 -12.56
CA THR A 281 2.45 13.23 -11.89
C THR A 281 1.54 12.03 -11.63
N GLN A 282 0.32 12.25 -11.14
CA GLN A 282 -0.66 11.19 -10.94
C GLN A 282 -1.05 10.50 -12.25
N ALA A 283 -1.27 11.28 -13.33
CA ALA A 283 -1.55 10.75 -14.67
C ALA A 283 -0.38 9.88 -15.18
N LEU A 284 0.86 10.31 -14.97
CA LEU A 284 2.04 9.49 -15.31
C LEU A 284 2.10 8.20 -14.49
N CYS A 285 1.70 8.22 -13.21
CA CYS A 285 1.62 7.01 -12.40
C CYS A 285 0.58 6.02 -12.94
N PHE A 286 -0.61 6.48 -13.35
CA PHE A 286 -1.61 5.63 -13.99
C PHE A 286 -1.10 5.09 -15.33
N LEU A 287 -0.43 5.91 -16.13
CA LEU A 287 0.21 5.46 -17.37
C LEU A 287 1.32 4.44 -17.11
N ALA A 288 2.04 4.56 -15.99
CA ALA A 288 3.04 3.60 -15.52
C ALA A 288 2.44 2.30 -14.95
N GLY A 289 1.10 2.21 -14.87
CA GLY A 289 0.39 1.01 -14.47
C GLY A 289 -0.10 0.98 -13.03
N ALA A 290 -0.16 2.11 -12.33
CA ALA A 290 -0.97 2.22 -11.12
C ALA A 290 -2.45 2.03 -11.49
N ASN A 291 -3.20 1.30 -10.65
CA ASN A 291 -4.61 1.01 -10.90
C ASN A 291 -5.45 0.92 -9.62
N SER A 292 -4.94 1.46 -8.54
CA SER A 292 -5.68 1.56 -7.28
C SER A 292 -5.28 2.83 -6.53
N ILE A 293 -6.24 3.44 -5.82
CA ILE A 293 -6.00 4.59 -4.95
C ILE A 293 -6.69 4.42 -3.61
N PHE A 294 -6.27 5.22 -2.62
CA PHE A 294 -7.11 5.55 -1.49
C PHE A 294 -7.86 6.85 -1.76
N GLN A 295 -9.16 6.86 -1.53
CA GLN A 295 -10.04 8.01 -1.58
C GLN A 295 -10.48 8.40 -0.16
N GLY A 296 -10.76 9.68 0.04
CA GLY A 296 -11.19 10.26 1.30
C GLY A 296 -10.17 11.26 1.84
N PRO A 297 -10.58 12.18 2.71
CA PRO A 297 -9.81 13.37 3.08
C PRO A 297 -8.56 13.07 3.92
N LYS A 298 -8.44 11.85 4.43
CA LYS A 298 -7.31 11.42 5.27
C LYS A 298 -6.89 9.99 4.99
N LEU A 299 -5.57 9.76 5.04
CA LEU A 299 -4.97 8.44 5.19
C LEU A 299 -4.38 8.33 6.60
N LEU A 300 -5.08 7.62 7.50
CA LEU A 300 -4.77 7.54 8.92
C LEU A 300 -4.72 8.93 9.58
N THR A 301 -3.59 9.61 9.58
CA THR A 301 -3.36 10.91 10.23
C THR A 301 -2.92 12.01 9.26
N THR A 302 -2.60 11.67 8.00
CA THR A 302 -2.12 12.62 7.00
C THR A 302 -3.23 13.02 6.02
N PRO A 303 -3.19 14.22 5.43
CA PRO A 303 -4.11 14.62 4.36
C PRO A 303 -4.05 13.67 3.16
N ASN A 304 -5.11 13.65 2.38
CA ASN A 304 -5.23 12.95 1.11
C ASN A 304 -6.18 13.75 0.21
N PRO A 305 -6.07 13.67 -1.13
CA PRO A 305 -6.98 14.36 -2.03
C PRO A 305 -8.46 14.06 -1.71
N ALA A 306 -9.27 15.09 -1.79
CA ALA A 306 -10.72 14.94 -1.59
C ALA A 306 -11.35 14.11 -2.73
N ALA A 307 -12.51 13.53 -2.47
CA ALA A 307 -13.18 12.64 -3.43
C ALA A 307 -13.57 13.34 -4.74
N ASP A 308 -13.95 14.61 -4.67
CA ASP A 308 -14.27 15.45 -5.84
C ASP A 308 -13.03 15.78 -6.68
N GLU A 309 -11.86 15.95 -6.08
CA GLU A 309 -10.59 16.12 -6.80
C GLU A 309 -10.22 14.86 -7.58
N ASP A 310 -10.39 13.68 -6.97
CA ASP A 310 -10.18 12.40 -7.64
C ASP A 310 -11.16 12.22 -8.80
N HIS A 311 -12.43 12.55 -8.59
CA HIS A 311 -13.46 12.45 -9.62
C HIS A 311 -13.13 13.37 -10.81
N HIS A 312 -12.77 14.61 -10.54
CA HIS A 312 -12.37 15.55 -11.58
C HIS A 312 -11.12 15.10 -12.35
N LEU A 313 -10.12 14.52 -11.64
CA LEU A 313 -8.94 13.96 -12.30
C LEU A 313 -9.32 12.81 -13.24
N PHE A 314 -10.16 11.87 -12.77
CA PHE A 314 -10.58 10.72 -13.59
C PHE A 314 -11.40 11.15 -14.81
N GLU A 315 -12.30 12.11 -14.68
CA GLU A 315 -13.03 12.67 -15.84
C GLU A 315 -12.07 13.24 -16.89
N ARG A 316 -11.07 14.02 -16.48
CA ARG A 316 -10.06 14.58 -17.38
C ARG A 316 -9.20 13.51 -18.07
N LEU A 317 -8.96 12.38 -17.41
CA LEU A 317 -8.17 11.28 -17.94
C LEU A 317 -9.00 10.23 -18.68
N GLY A 318 -10.33 10.34 -18.68
CA GLY A 318 -11.23 9.33 -19.25
C GLY A 318 -11.17 8.00 -18.49
N MET A 319 -10.95 8.04 -17.17
CA MET A 319 -10.85 6.87 -16.30
C MET A 319 -12.13 6.73 -15.45
N ASN A 320 -12.39 5.51 -15.00
CA ASN A 320 -13.56 5.17 -14.22
C ASN A 320 -13.18 4.41 -12.95
N ALA A 321 -14.02 4.53 -11.92
CA ALA A 321 -13.92 3.64 -10.77
C ALA A 321 -14.25 2.20 -11.18
N MET A 322 -13.44 1.25 -10.76
CA MET A 322 -13.68 -0.18 -10.95
C MET A 322 -14.96 -0.59 -10.21
N ALA A 323 -15.85 -1.32 -10.87
CA ALA A 323 -17.04 -1.87 -10.23
C ALA A 323 -16.69 -3.00 -9.25
N LEU A 324 -17.57 -3.24 -8.25
CA LEU A 324 -17.52 -4.39 -7.34
C LEU A 324 -17.78 -5.71 -8.09
#